data_95b5cb229da69b086efc0a5c495c1ad9
#
_entry.id   95b5cb229da69b086efc0a5c495c1ad9
#
_cell.length_a   1.000
_cell.length_b   1.000
_cell.length_c   1.000
_cell.angle_alpha   90.00
_cell.angle_beta   90.00
_cell.angle_gamma   90.00
#
_symmetry.space_group_name_H-M   'P 1'
#
loop_
_entity.id
_entity.type
_entity.pdbx_description
1 polymer ?
#
loop_
_entity_poly.entity_id
_entity_poly.type
_entity_poly.pdbx_seq_one_letter_code
_entity_poly.pdbx_strand_id
1 'polypeptide(L)'
;PASYQFRKERGIAMFGFLTFGTTLALTDLAVKKEIEARPDGEFPKTVKESGGLIRLHKNHNPGFSFGFMKEYPKLVEMVPVCMLSAVAGAWAYVIGKKGRVLEKTALTLVLAGGASNLYDRLKRGYVVDYFSFQWKALKKVVFNLGDLFIFAGAFLMAAGTAAGFLKDLIMDLYGKTEEK
;
A
#
# COMPACT_ATOMS: atom_id res chain seq x y z
N PRO A 1 19.89 -20.10 -25.31
CA PRO A 1 18.57 -20.11 -25.92
C PRO A 1 17.70 -19.03 -25.30
N ALA A 2 16.88 -18.37 -26.10
CA ALA A 2 16.03 -17.23 -25.68
C ALA A 2 15.14 -17.54 -24.46
N SER A 3 14.69 -18.76 -24.34
CA SER A 3 13.87 -19.23 -23.20
C SER A 3 14.61 -19.21 -21.85
N TYR A 4 15.91 -19.42 -21.83
CA TYR A 4 16.73 -19.34 -20.61
C TYR A 4 16.92 -17.89 -20.16
N GLN A 5 17.26 -17.02 -21.09
CA GLN A 5 17.43 -15.58 -20.83
C GLN A 5 16.13 -14.98 -20.28
N PHE A 6 15.00 -15.29 -20.90
CA PHE A 6 13.69 -14.86 -20.45
C PHE A 6 13.34 -15.31 -19.04
N ARG A 7 13.65 -16.56 -18.68
CA ARG A 7 13.44 -17.08 -17.31
C ARG A 7 14.32 -16.37 -16.29
N LYS A 8 15.57 -16.09 -16.64
CA LYS A 8 16.52 -15.37 -15.78
C LYS A 8 16.05 -13.94 -15.50
N GLU A 9 15.64 -13.20 -16.52
CA GLU A 9 15.14 -11.84 -16.38
C GLU A 9 13.87 -11.77 -15.49
N ARG A 10 12.96 -12.72 -15.67
CA ARG A 10 11.77 -12.85 -14.80
C ARG A 10 12.13 -13.10 -13.35
N GLY A 11 13.09 -13.99 -13.07
CA GLY A 11 13.56 -14.29 -11.73
C GLY A 11 14.15 -13.06 -11.04
N ILE A 12 15.00 -12.32 -11.75
CA ILE A 12 15.61 -11.08 -11.23
C ILE A 12 14.53 -10.03 -10.92
N ALA A 13 13.59 -9.82 -11.85
CA ALA A 13 12.50 -8.86 -11.64
C ALA A 13 11.63 -9.25 -10.44
N MET A 14 11.25 -10.51 -10.34
CA MET A 14 10.46 -11.03 -9.21
C MET A 14 11.20 -10.82 -7.89
N PHE A 15 12.48 -11.17 -7.83
CA PHE A 15 13.30 -10.97 -6.63
C PHE A 15 13.38 -9.48 -6.24
N GLY A 16 13.57 -8.59 -7.22
CA GLY A 16 13.59 -7.13 -6.99
C GLY A 16 12.28 -6.62 -6.36
N PHE A 17 11.12 -7.01 -6.90
CA PHE A 17 9.83 -6.60 -6.35
C PHE A 17 9.54 -7.22 -4.97
N LEU A 18 9.93 -8.48 -4.74
CA LEU A 18 9.83 -9.11 -3.42
C LEU A 18 10.68 -8.38 -2.39
N THR A 19 11.94 -8.11 -2.70
CA THR A 19 12.85 -7.37 -1.82
C THR A 19 12.30 -5.98 -1.52
N PHE A 20 11.86 -5.26 -2.55
CA PHE A 20 11.26 -3.93 -2.41
C PHE A 20 10.04 -3.95 -1.49
N GLY A 21 9.06 -4.83 -1.75
CA GLY A 21 7.86 -4.93 -0.93
C GLY A 21 8.15 -5.35 0.51
N THR A 22 9.04 -6.32 0.71
CA THR A 22 9.46 -6.76 2.04
C THR A 22 10.13 -5.63 2.81
N THR A 23 11.03 -4.88 2.17
CA THR A 23 11.69 -3.72 2.79
C THR A 23 10.68 -2.68 3.25
N LEU A 24 9.70 -2.33 2.42
CA LEU A 24 8.64 -1.39 2.78
C LEU A 24 7.82 -1.86 3.98
N ALA A 25 7.39 -3.12 3.97
CA ALA A 25 6.60 -3.69 5.07
C ALA A 25 7.41 -3.71 6.38
N LEU A 26 8.67 -4.13 6.32
CA LEU A 26 9.56 -4.14 7.49
C LEU A 26 9.86 -2.73 8.01
N THR A 27 9.97 -1.74 7.13
CA THR A 27 10.16 -0.34 7.52
C THR A 27 8.97 0.15 8.34
N ASP A 28 7.73 -0.06 7.87
CA ASP A 28 6.53 0.32 8.62
C ASP A 28 6.45 -0.41 9.97
N LEU A 29 6.71 -1.72 9.99
CA LEU A 29 6.72 -2.51 11.23
C LEU A 29 7.80 -2.04 12.22
N ALA A 30 8.98 -1.63 11.73
CA ALA A 30 10.04 -1.10 12.57
C ALA A 30 9.63 0.24 13.21
N VAL A 31 9.02 1.14 12.43
CA VAL A 31 8.48 2.40 12.99
C VAL A 31 7.38 2.14 14.00
N LYS A 32 6.43 1.25 13.71
CA LYS A 32 5.38 0.85 14.65
C LYS A 32 5.95 0.31 15.96
N LYS A 33 6.97 -0.54 15.87
CA LYS A 33 7.67 -1.08 17.06
C LYS A 33 8.33 0.02 17.87
N GLU A 34 8.97 0.98 17.23
CA GLU A 34 9.62 2.12 17.92
C GLU A 34 8.57 3.01 18.60
N ILE A 35 7.43 3.30 17.96
CA ILE A 35 6.33 4.05 18.55
C ILE A 35 5.77 3.34 19.78
N GLU A 36 5.54 2.03 19.69
CA GLU A 36 5.03 1.22 20.80
C GLU A 36 5.99 1.18 22.01
N ALA A 37 7.30 1.20 21.75
CA ALA A 37 8.30 1.17 22.81
C ALA A 37 8.40 2.48 23.63
N ARG A 38 7.86 3.59 23.10
CA ARG A 38 7.91 4.89 23.78
C ARG A 38 6.80 5.07 24.80
N PRO A 39 7.05 5.83 25.89
CA PRO A 39 6.01 6.19 26.83
C PRO A 39 4.85 6.96 26.19
N ASP A 40 3.61 6.70 26.63
CA ASP A 40 2.42 7.38 26.10
C ASP A 40 2.48 8.91 26.32
N GLY A 41 3.11 9.36 27.40
CA GLY A 41 3.26 10.79 27.71
C GLY A 41 4.13 11.57 26.71
N GLU A 42 4.86 10.91 25.81
CA GLU A 42 5.58 11.58 24.72
C GLU A 42 4.67 12.02 23.56
N PHE A 43 3.45 11.54 23.50
CA PHE A 43 2.51 11.78 22.43
C PHE A 43 1.30 12.62 22.86
N PRO A 44 0.78 13.46 21.97
CA PRO A 44 1.21 13.71 20.61
C PRO A 44 2.46 14.60 20.53
N LYS A 45 3.37 14.34 19.58
CA LYS A 45 4.64 15.06 19.39
C LYS A 45 4.74 15.66 18.00
N THR A 46 4.93 16.96 17.90
CA THR A 46 5.13 17.63 16.59
C THR A 46 6.57 17.40 16.11
N VAL A 47 6.71 16.98 14.86
CA VAL A 47 8.00 16.84 14.18
C VAL A 47 8.45 18.22 13.72
N LYS A 48 9.43 18.81 14.41
CA LYS A 48 9.90 20.19 14.14
C LYS A 48 10.49 20.33 12.73
N GLU A 49 11.21 19.32 12.27
CA GLU A 49 11.85 19.25 10.96
C GLU A 49 10.86 19.27 9.80
N SER A 50 9.58 18.93 10.06
CA SER A 50 8.49 19.02 9.08
C SER A 50 7.87 20.41 8.97
N GLY A 51 8.41 21.43 9.66
CA GLY A 51 7.76 22.75 9.75
C GLY A 51 6.40 22.70 10.45
N GLY A 52 6.16 21.72 11.29
CA GLY A 52 4.89 21.50 12.00
C GLY A 52 3.81 20.79 11.19
N LEU A 53 4.12 20.35 9.97
CA LEU A 53 3.17 19.65 9.10
C LEU A 53 2.84 18.24 9.59
N ILE A 54 3.78 17.57 10.28
CA ILE A 54 3.63 16.19 10.77
C ILE A 54 3.58 16.20 12.31
N ARG A 55 2.59 15.50 12.84
CA ARG A 55 2.46 15.21 14.28
C ARG A 55 2.46 13.71 14.49
N LEU A 56 3.30 13.25 15.41
CA LEU A 56 3.35 11.84 15.82
C LEU A 56 2.30 11.56 16.90
N HIS A 57 1.78 10.35 16.86
CA HIS A 57 0.78 9.82 17.78
C HIS A 57 1.16 8.39 18.17
N LYS A 58 0.57 7.89 19.23
CA LYS A 58 0.52 6.47 19.55
C LYS A 58 -0.96 6.08 19.60
N ASN A 59 -1.50 5.67 18.46
CA ASN A 59 -2.91 5.37 18.31
C ASN A 59 -3.12 3.90 17.96
N HIS A 60 -3.99 3.23 18.71
CA HIS A 60 -4.36 1.84 18.51
C HIS A 60 -5.71 1.77 17.80
N ASN A 61 -5.71 1.32 16.56
CA ASN A 61 -6.90 1.21 15.73
C ASN A 61 -7.41 -0.24 15.67
N PRO A 62 -8.47 -0.60 16.42
CA PRO A 62 -9.00 -1.97 16.44
C PRO A 62 -9.90 -2.30 15.23
N GLY A 63 -10.18 -1.32 14.37
CA GLY A 63 -11.07 -1.47 13.22
C GLY A 63 -10.36 -1.29 11.88
N PHE A 64 -11.17 -1.04 10.85
CA PHE A 64 -10.69 -0.45 9.59
C PHE A 64 -10.45 1.05 9.76
N SER A 65 -10.30 1.78 8.64
CA SER A 65 -10.12 3.22 8.68
C SER A 65 -11.15 3.89 9.58
N PHE A 66 -10.69 4.78 10.46
CA PHE A 66 -11.54 5.47 11.46
C PHE A 66 -12.21 4.55 12.49
N GLY A 67 -11.68 3.36 12.72
CA GLY A 67 -12.28 2.40 13.66
C GLY A 67 -13.58 1.76 13.15
N PHE A 68 -13.86 1.84 11.85
CA PHE A 68 -15.02 1.20 11.26
C PHE A 68 -15.00 -0.31 11.50
N MET A 69 -16.16 -0.89 11.86
CA MET A 69 -16.34 -2.31 12.20
C MET A 69 -15.53 -2.83 13.41
N LYS A 70 -15.04 -1.96 14.30
CA LYS A 70 -14.30 -2.36 15.52
C LYS A 70 -15.05 -3.36 16.40
N GLU A 71 -16.38 -3.40 16.30
CA GLU A 71 -17.27 -4.31 17.05
C GLU A 71 -17.29 -5.72 16.43
N TYR A 72 -16.69 -5.91 15.25
CA TYR A 72 -16.64 -7.18 14.55
C TYR A 72 -15.18 -7.63 14.32
N PRO A 73 -14.41 -7.97 15.36
CA PRO A 73 -12.99 -8.24 15.27
C PRO A 73 -12.64 -9.36 14.26
N LYS A 74 -13.48 -10.40 14.19
CA LYS A 74 -13.29 -11.47 13.19
C LYS A 74 -13.36 -10.95 11.74
N LEU A 75 -14.26 -10.02 11.43
CA LEU A 75 -14.33 -9.43 10.10
C LEU A 75 -13.13 -8.52 9.83
N VAL A 76 -12.68 -7.77 10.84
CA VAL A 76 -11.51 -6.89 10.75
C VAL A 76 -10.22 -7.69 10.48
N GLU A 77 -10.15 -8.96 10.88
CA GLU A 77 -9.05 -9.87 10.56
C GLU A 77 -9.26 -10.58 9.21
N MET A 78 -10.44 -11.17 8.98
CA MET A 78 -10.68 -12.03 7.82
C MET A 78 -10.74 -11.25 6.50
N VAL A 79 -11.37 -10.08 6.48
CA VAL A 79 -11.50 -9.28 5.25
C VAL A 79 -10.14 -8.89 4.67
N PRO A 80 -9.17 -8.35 5.46
CA PRO A 80 -7.82 -8.09 4.96
C PRO A 80 -7.10 -9.36 4.47
N VAL A 81 -7.26 -10.50 5.13
CA VAL A 81 -6.69 -11.78 4.66
C VAL A 81 -7.21 -12.12 3.26
N CYS A 82 -8.53 -12.08 3.07
CA CYS A 82 -9.14 -12.37 1.76
C CYS A 82 -8.68 -11.37 0.69
N MET A 83 -8.69 -10.07 1.02
CA MET A 83 -8.26 -9.03 0.08
C MET A 83 -6.79 -9.17 -0.31
N LEU A 84 -5.90 -9.36 0.66
CA LEU A 84 -4.48 -9.55 0.39
C LEU A 84 -4.20 -10.83 -0.40
N SER A 85 -4.94 -11.91 -0.14
CA SER A 85 -4.83 -13.15 -0.94
C SER A 85 -5.21 -12.91 -2.39
N ALA A 86 -6.28 -12.16 -2.66
CA ALA A 86 -6.68 -11.79 -4.01
C ALA A 86 -5.62 -10.90 -4.69
N VAL A 87 -5.09 -9.89 -3.99
CA VAL A 87 -4.03 -9.02 -4.50
C VAL A 87 -2.74 -9.81 -4.75
N ALA A 88 -2.38 -10.76 -3.88
CA ALA A 88 -1.23 -11.64 -4.06
C ALA A 88 -1.39 -12.54 -5.29
N GLY A 89 -2.59 -13.07 -5.55
CA GLY A 89 -2.91 -13.81 -6.78
C GLY A 89 -2.75 -12.95 -8.03
N ALA A 90 -3.29 -11.74 -8.01
CA ALA A 90 -3.11 -10.76 -9.10
C ALA A 90 -1.64 -10.41 -9.31
N TRP A 91 -0.88 -10.17 -8.24
CA TRP A 91 0.55 -9.91 -8.29
C TRP A 91 1.33 -11.08 -8.89
N ALA A 92 1.05 -12.31 -8.44
CA ALA A 92 1.68 -13.53 -8.97
C ALA A 92 1.41 -13.72 -10.47
N TYR A 93 0.23 -13.35 -10.95
CA TYR A 93 -0.10 -13.35 -12.36
C TYR A 93 0.69 -12.29 -13.15
N VAL A 94 0.75 -11.06 -12.63
CA VAL A 94 1.35 -9.91 -13.34
C VAL A 94 2.88 -9.97 -13.29
N ILE A 95 3.51 -10.45 -12.21
CA ILE A 95 4.96 -10.44 -12.03
C ILE A 95 5.69 -11.17 -13.15
N GLY A 96 5.07 -12.21 -13.68
CA GLY A 96 5.59 -12.99 -14.81
C GLY A 96 5.42 -12.35 -16.18
N LYS A 97 4.65 -11.28 -16.33
CA LYS A 97 4.39 -10.64 -17.62
C LYS A 97 5.52 -9.67 -17.98
N LYS A 98 5.88 -9.58 -19.26
CA LYS A 98 6.85 -8.60 -19.74
C LYS A 98 6.26 -7.18 -19.66
N GLY A 99 7.08 -6.21 -19.34
CA GLY A 99 6.58 -4.85 -19.09
C GLY A 99 5.76 -4.79 -17.80
N ARG A 100 4.63 -4.07 -17.80
CA ARG A 100 3.68 -3.91 -16.70
C ARG A 100 4.34 -3.48 -15.38
N VAL A 101 5.35 -2.61 -15.46
CA VAL A 101 6.11 -2.15 -14.29
C VAL A 101 5.19 -1.40 -13.33
N LEU A 102 4.27 -0.60 -13.87
CA LEU A 102 3.33 0.18 -13.07
C LEU A 102 2.44 -0.73 -12.23
N GLU A 103 1.82 -1.76 -12.83
CA GLU A 103 0.95 -2.69 -12.12
C GLU A 103 1.72 -3.53 -11.11
N LYS A 104 2.94 -3.97 -11.44
CA LYS A 104 3.81 -4.68 -10.51
C LYS A 104 4.14 -3.82 -9.30
N THR A 105 4.53 -2.56 -9.51
CA THR A 105 4.82 -1.61 -8.44
C THR A 105 3.58 -1.34 -7.60
N ALA A 106 2.44 -1.07 -8.23
CA ALA A 106 1.19 -0.78 -7.55
C ALA A 106 0.75 -1.94 -6.64
N LEU A 107 0.73 -3.17 -7.18
CA LEU A 107 0.35 -4.35 -6.40
C LEU A 107 1.37 -4.65 -5.28
N THR A 108 2.67 -4.43 -5.53
CA THR A 108 3.72 -4.60 -4.50
C THR A 108 3.53 -3.61 -3.34
N LEU A 109 3.19 -2.36 -3.63
CA LEU A 109 2.89 -1.35 -2.61
C LEU A 109 1.68 -1.74 -1.77
N VAL A 110 0.57 -2.17 -2.41
CA VAL A 110 -0.63 -2.63 -1.70
C VAL A 110 -0.33 -3.84 -0.83
N LEU A 111 0.44 -4.81 -1.35
CA LEU A 111 0.84 -5.99 -0.57
C LEU A 111 1.72 -5.62 0.63
N ALA A 112 2.69 -4.73 0.44
CA ALA A 112 3.60 -4.31 1.51
C ALA A 112 2.84 -3.64 2.66
N GLY A 113 2.01 -2.64 2.35
CA GLY A 113 1.23 -1.91 3.35
C GLY A 113 0.16 -2.77 4.01
N GLY A 114 -0.55 -3.56 3.19
CA GLY A 114 -1.57 -4.47 3.69
C GLY A 114 -1.00 -5.58 4.57
N ALA A 115 0.17 -6.14 4.23
CA ALA A 115 0.84 -7.17 5.03
C ALA A 115 1.30 -6.62 6.39
N SER A 116 1.85 -5.40 6.44
CA SER A 116 2.21 -4.74 7.69
C SER A 116 0.98 -4.52 8.59
N ASN A 117 -0.11 -3.99 8.04
CA ASN A 117 -1.34 -3.75 8.79
C ASN A 117 -2.03 -5.06 9.22
N LEU A 118 -1.94 -6.12 8.41
CA LEU A 118 -2.47 -7.44 8.77
C LEU A 118 -1.64 -8.07 9.87
N TYR A 119 -0.30 -7.97 9.82
CA TYR A 119 0.57 -8.46 10.90
C TYR A 119 0.19 -7.85 12.25
N ASP A 120 -0.04 -6.54 12.29
CA ASP A 120 -0.49 -5.86 13.51
C ASP A 120 -1.79 -6.43 14.04
N ARG A 121 -2.81 -6.62 13.18
CA ARG A 121 -4.09 -7.20 13.58
C ARG A 121 -3.95 -8.61 14.15
N LEU A 122 -3.21 -9.45 13.47
CA LEU A 122 -3.02 -10.85 13.89
C LEU A 122 -2.17 -10.96 15.17
N LYS A 123 -1.20 -10.05 15.37
CA LYS A 123 -0.27 -10.11 16.49
C LYS A 123 -0.74 -9.33 17.71
N ARG A 124 -1.38 -8.18 17.50
CA ARG A 124 -1.73 -7.20 18.56
C ARG A 124 -3.23 -7.02 18.74
N GLY A 125 -4.05 -7.43 17.74
CA GLY A 125 -5.49 -7.17 17.72
C GLY A 125 -5.87 -5.75 17.27
N TYR A 126 -4.90 -4.91 16.93
CA TYR A 126 -5.09 -3.54 16.45
C TYR A 126 -3.97 -3.14 15.50
N VAL A 127 -4.17 -2.10 14.71
CA VAL A 127 -3.13 -1.46 13.90
C VAL A 127 -2.56 -0.28 14.66
N VAL A 128 -1.23 -0.12 14.66
CA VAL A 128 -0.55 1.06 15.19
C VAL A 128 -0.53 2.15 14.14
N ASP A 129 -1.32 3.22 14.39
CA ASP A 129 -1.32 4.43 13.57
C ASP A 129 -0.52 5.51 14.30
N TYR A 130 0.43 6.17 13.62
CA TYR A 130 1.43 6.92 14.36
C TYR A 130 1.73 8.31 13.83
N PHE A 131 1.12 8.80 12.72
CA PHE A 131 1.28 10.18 12.31
C PHE A 131 0.02 10.77 11.67
N SER A 132 -0.14 12.09 11.81
CA SER A 132 -1.16 12.86 11.11
C SER A 132 -0.56 14.05 10.40
N PHE A 133 -1.15 14.42 9.26
CA PHE A 133 -0.83 15.67 8.58
C PHE A 133 -1.63 16.82 9.20
N GLN A 134 -0.95 17.88 9.60
CA GLN A 134 -1.57 19.06 10.25
C GLN A 134 -2.19 20.02 9.22
N TRP A 135 -2.88 19.46 8.22
CA TRP A 135 -3.50 20.22 7.13
C TRP A 135 -4.98 19.90 6.99
N LYS A 136 -5.84 20.94 7.10
CA LYS A 136 -7.30 20.85 6.94
C LYS A 136 -7.90 19.66 7.71
N ALA A 137 -8.72 18.84 7.02
CA ALA A 137 -9.39 17.68 7.60
C ALA A 137 -8.43 16.52 7.95
N LEU A 138 -7.25 16.45 7.32
CA LEU A 138 -6.27 15.38 7.53
C LEU A 138 -5.69 15.38 8.96
N LYS A 139 -5.73 16.53 9.67
CA LYS A 139 -5.27 16.61 11.06
C LYS A 139 -6.06 15.71 12.04
N LYS A 140 -7.26 15.26 11.63
CA LYS A 140 -8.12 14.37 12.43
C LYS A 140 -7.88 12.88 12.15
N VAL A 141 -7.08 12.56 11.15
CA VAL A 141 -6.81 11.20 10.72
C VAL A 141 -5.37 10.85 11.08
N VAL A 142 -5.20 9.75 11.78
CA VAL A 142 -3.87 9.20 12.08
C VAL A 142 -3.63 8.04 11.13
N PHE A 143 -2.44 8.04 10.53
CA PHE A 143 -2.00 7.09 9.52
C PHE A 143 -0.74 6.35 9.98
N ASN A 144 -0.39 5.31 9.23
CA ASN A 144 0.93 4.68 9.23
C ASN A 144 1.52 4.64 7.81
N LEU A 145 2.77 4.22 7.65
CA LEU A 145 3.38 4.10 6.31
C LEU A 145 2.69 3.03 5.47
N GLY A 146 2.19 1.96 6.09
CA GLY A 146 1.42 0.93 5.38
C GLY A 146 0.20 1.50 4.67
N ASP A 147 -0.52 2.44 5.29
CA ASP A 147 -1.65 3.12 4.66
C ASP A 147 -1.20 3.94 3.45
N LEU A 148 -0.07 4.67 3.57
CA LEU A 148 0.47 5.43 2.43
C LEU A 148 0.87 4.51 1.27
N PHE A 149 1.42 3.35 1.56
CA PHE A 149 1.76 2.37 0.51
C PHE A 149 0.50 1.83 -0.17
N ILE A 150 -0.55 1.52 0.59
CA ILE A 150 -1.84 1.09 0.03
C ILE A 150 -2.44 2.19 -0.85
N PHE A 151 -2.47 3.44 -0.37
CA PHE A 151 -3.02 4.57 -1.14
C PHE A 151 -2.20 4.84 -2.40
N ALA A 152 -0.87 4.82 -2.31
CA ALA A 152 0.00 5.01 -3.48
C ALA A 152 -0.20 3.91 -4.51
N GLY A 153 -0.27 2.64 -4.09
CA GLY A 153 -0.53 1.51 -4.96
C GLY A 153 -1.89 1.58 -5.64
N ALA A 154 -2.94 1.89 -4.87
CA ALA A 154 -4.30 2.07 -5.40
C ALA A 154 -4.38 3.23 -6.41
N PHE A 155 -3.73 4.36 -6.10
CA PHE A 155 -3.65 5.50 -7.00
C PHE A 155 -2.93 5.16 -8.31
N LEU A 156 -1.78 4.50 -8.24
CA LEU A 156 -1.03 4.07 -9.43
C LEU A 156 -1.86 3.14 -10.31
N MET A 157 -2.60 2.21 -9.70
CA MET A 157 -3.48 1.30 -10.44
C MET A 157 -4.60 2.06 -11.14
N ALA A 158 -5.29 2.95 -10.44
CA ALA A 158 -6.36 3.78 -10.99
C ALA A 158 -5.86 4.69 -12.11
N ALA A 159 -4.73 5.37 -11.91
CA ALA A 159 -4.12 6.24 -12.92
C ALA A 159 -3.70 5.47 -14.17
N GLY A 160 -3.10 4.29 -14.01
CA GLY A 160 -2.72 3.42 -15.12
C GLY A 160 -3.93 2.95 -15.93
N THR A 161 -5.01 2.55 -15.25
CA THR A 161 -6.27 2.14 -15.91
C THR A 161 -6.90 3.30 -16.65
N ALA A 162 -6.96 4.49 -16.04
CA ALA A 162 -7.50 5.69 -16.68
C ALA A 162 -6.69 6.11 -17.92
N ALA A 163 -5.36 6.06 -17.84
CA ALA A 163 -4.47 6.37 -18.97
C ALA A 163 -4.65 5.37 -20.12
N GLY A 164 -4.80 4.08 -19.81
CA GLY A 164 -5.10 3.05 -20.81
C GLY A 164 -6.42 3.31 -21.52
N PHE A 165 -7.48 3.53 -20.75
CA PHE A 165 -8.81 3.84 -21.29
C PHE A 165 -8.80 5.08 -22.20
N LEU A 166 -8.11 6.16 -21.77
CA LEU A 166 -8.02 7.39 -22.56
C LEU A 166 -7.26 7.15 -23.88
N LYS A 167 -6.17 6.37 -23.84
CA LYS A 167 -5.44 6.00 -25.04
C LYS A 167 -6.32 5.24 -26.03
N ASP A 168 -7.07 4.25 -25.55
CA ASP A 168 -7.94 3.42 -26.41
C ASP A 168 -9.07 4.27 -27.01
N LEU A 169 -9.64 5.20 -26.24
CA LEU A 169 -10.66 6.14 -26.72
C LEU A 169 -10.11 7.07 -27.82
N ILE A 170 -8.90 7.61 -27.63
CA ILE A 170 -8.24 8.46 -28.63
C ILE A 170 -8.00 7.68 -29.91
N MET A 171 -7.48 6.45 -29.81
CA MET A 171 -7.22 5.61 -30.99
C MET A 171 -8.51 5.27 -31.75
N ASP A 172 -9.62 5.01 -31.07
CA ASP A 172 -10.93 4.76 -31.71
C ASP A 172 -11.49 6.00 -32.42
N LEU A 173 -11.28 7.18 -31.85
CA LEU A 173 -11.69 8.44 -32.47
C LEU A 173 -10.87 8.79 -33.71
N TYR A 174 -9.55 8.60 -33.66
CA TYR A 174 -8.66 8.87 -34.83
C TYR A 174 -8.81 7.80 -35.92
N GLY A 175 -8.95 6.51 -35.57
CA GLY A 175 -9.15 5.43 -36.54
C GLY A 175 -10.41 5.59 -37.40
N LYS A 176 -11.48 6.12 -36.83
CA LYS A 176 -12.73 6.43 -37.57
C LYS A 176 -12.61 7.65 -38.52
N THR A 177 -11.55 8.46 -38.40
CA THR A 177 -11.35 9.65 -39.24
C THR A 177 -10.62 9.29 -40.54
N GLU A 178 -9.85 8.19 -40.57
CA GLU A 178 -9.11 7.75 -41.76
C GLU A 178 -9.95 6.86 -42.73
N GLU A 179 -11.11 6.35 -42.28
CA GLU A 179 -12.01 5.54 -43.11
C GLU A 179 -13.10 6.35 -43.85
N LYS A 180 -13.06 7.68 -43.82
CA LYS A 180 -13.95 8.58 -44.54
C LYS A 180 -13.20 9.38 -45.62
#